data_722ff06c69c12a4ab1883372d45f1f74
#
_entry.id   722ff06c69c12a4ab1883372d45f1f74
#
_cell.length_a   1.000
_cell.length_b   1.000
_cell.length_c   1.000
_cell.angle_alpha   90.00
_cell.angle_beta   90.00
_cell.angle_gamma   90.00
#
_symmetry.space_group_name_H-M   'P 1'
#
loop_
_entity.id
_entity.type
_entity.pdbx_description
1 polymer ?
#
loop_
_entity_poly.entity_id
_entity_poly.type
_entity_poly.pdbx_seq_one_letter_code
_entity_poly.pdbx_strand_id
1 'polypeptide(L)'
;MLEKMKDIVKGNDLCVLATVSEGKPHCSLMSYISDEEGQEVYLISHKETKKYSNLMENPTVSLLIDTREEEKGKRRIYIKALTVSGEFQTIKDPGKKDIIRAKFLKRHPHLTNFLNDPGAEIFSIRIKSFQLLDGVKDAFFETID
;
A
#
# COMPACT_ATOMS: atom_id res chain seq x y z
N MET A 1 -18.40 -7.35 4.96
CA MET A 1 -16.95 -7.69 5.04
C MET A 1 -16.08 -6.76 4.18
N LEU A 2 -16.48 -6.48 2.96
CA LEU A 2 -15.71 -5.60 2.08
C LEU A 2 -15.50 -4.20 2.68
N GLU A 3 -16.52 -3.61 3.28
CA GLU A 3 -16.39 -2.31 3.92
C GLU A 3 -15.39 -2.31 5.09
N LYS A 4 -15.37 -3.40 5.85
CA LYS A 4 -14.42 -3.58 6.94
C LYS A 4 -12.98 -3.64 6.41
N MET A 5 -12.77 -4.32 5.30
CA MET A 5 -11.46 -4.40 4.65
C MET A 5 -11.00 -3.03 4.14
N LYS A 6 -11.89 -2.29 3.50
CA LYS A 6 -11.61 -0.93 3.03
C LYS A 6 -11.33 0.02 4.19
N ASP A 7 -12.01 -0.15 5.32
CA ASP A 7 -11.77 0.65 6.52
C ASP A 7 -10.37 0.41 7.08
N ILE A 8 -9.86 -0.83 7.02
CA ILE A 8 -8.49 -1.13 7.42
C ILE A 8 -7.48 -0.40 6.52
N VAL A 9 -7.72 -0.39 5.21
CA VAL A 9 -6.86 0.36 4.28
C VAL A 9 -6.85 1.85 4.61
N LYS A 10 -8.02 2.44 4.80
CA LYS A 10 -8.14 3.88 5.06
C LYS A 10 -7.64 4.29 6.44
N GLY A 11 -7.73 3.41 7.41
CA GLY A 11 -7.36 3.69 8.79
C GLY A 11 -5.88 3.51 9.12
N ASN A 12 -5.08 3.04 8.18
CA ASN A 12 -3.66 2.80 8.36
C ASN A 12 -2.83 3.60 7.35
N ASP A 13 -1.54 3.69 7.56
CA ASP A 13 -0.63 4.48 6.72
C ASP A 13 0.74 3.83 6.49
N LEU A 14 0.91 2.60 6.96
CA LEU A 14 2.10 1.77 6.72
C LEU A 14 1.68 0.42 6.15
N CYS A 15 2.46 -0.06 5.21
CA CYS A 15 2.24 -1.38 4.63
C CYS A 15 3.58 -2.04 4.31
N VAL A 16 3.54 -3.35 4.10
CA VAL A 16 4.65 -4.07 3.47
C VAL A 16 4.27 -4.29 2.02
N LEU A 17 5.09 -3.77 1.11
CA LEU A 17 4.92 -3.94 -0.33
C LEU A 17 5.75 -5.14 -0.77
N ALA A 18 5.10 -6.12 -1.39
CA ALA A 18 5.75 -7.28 -1.98
C ALA A 18 5.76 -7.14 -3.50
N THR A 19 6.95 -7.18 -4.08
CA THR A 19 7.17 -7.16 -5.53
C THR A 19 7.89 -8.44 -5.95
N VAL A 20 7.87 -8.75 -7.22
CA VAL A 20 8.53 -9.95 -7.75
C VAL A 20 9.27 -9.61 -9.03
N SER A 21 10.49 -10.19 -9.18
CA SER A 21 11.27 -10.11 -10.40
C SER A 21 11.99 -11.45 -10.59
N GLU A 22 11.87 -12.03 -11.78
CA GLU A 22 12.50 -13.31 -12.11
C GLU A 22 12.15 -14.42 -11.10
N GLY A 23 10.89 -14.43 -10.64
CA GLY A 23 10.42 -15.40 -9.67
C GLY A 23 10.89 -15.17 -8.24
N LYS A 24 11.63 -14.08 -7.96
CA LYS A 24 12.16 -13.77 -6.63
C LYS A 24 11.32 -12.67 -5.97
N PRO A 25 10.69 -12.96 -4.81
CA PRO A 25 9.93 -11.95 -4.09
C PRO A 25 10.85 -10.99 -3.32
N HIS A 26 10.40 -9.76 -3.18
CA HIS A 26 11.09 -8.71 -2.44
C HIS A 26 10.06 -7.93 -1.62
N CYS A 27 10.34 -7.69 -0.34
CA CYS A 27 9.45 -6.96 0.56
C CYS A 27 10.08 -5.65 1.00
N SER A 28 9.26 -4.60 1.10
CA SER A 28 9.68 -3.27 1.58
C SER A 28 8.62 -2.69 2.49
N LEU A 29 9.06 -2.09 3.60
CA LEU A 29 8.15 -1.33 4.47
C LEU A 29 7.94 0.05 3.87
N MET A 30 6.67 0.43 3.65
CA MET A 30 6.31 1.62 2.91
C MET A 30 5.26 2.43 3.64
N SER A 31 5.42 3.76 3.60
CA SER A 31 4.33 4.68 3.93
C SER A 31 3.38 4.78 2.76
N TYR A 32 2.09 4.92 3.03
CA TYR A 32 1.09 5.06 1.97
C TYR A 32 -0.04 5.97 2.41
N ILE A 33 -0.83 6.41 1.44
CA ILE A 33 -2.16 6.97 1.64
C ILE A 33 -3.13 6.24 0.72
N SER A 34 -4.41 6.27 1.06
CA SER A 34 -5.44 5.67 0.20
C SER A 34 -6.35 6.75 -0.38
N ASP A 35 -7.09 6.40 -1.44
CA ASP A 35 -8.21 7.20 -1.88
C ASP A 35 -9.36 7.08 -0.87
N GLU A 36 -10.41 7.88 -1.06
CA GLU A 36 -11.55 7.91 -0.14
C GLU A 36 -12.39 6.64 -0.17
N GLU A 37 -12.31 5.90 -1.28
CA GLU A 37 -13.11 4.71 -1.50
C GLU A 37 -12.41 3.42 -1.05
N GLY A 38 -11.12 3.48 -0.71
CA GLY A 38 -10.35 2.31 -0.33
C GLY A 38 -10.09 1.35 -1.49
N GLN A 39 -9.99 1.88 -2.71
CA GLN A 39 -9.77 1.11 -3.94
C GLN A 39 -8.41 1.33 -4.57
N GLU A 40 -7.73 2.40 -4.20
CA GLU A 40 -6.39 2.72 -4.64
C GLU A 40 -5.55 3.16 -3.45
N VAL A 41 -4.29 2.79 -3.48
CA VAL A 41 -3.31 3.31 -2.53
C VAL A 41 -2.17 3.96 -3.30
N TYR A 42 -1.57 4.97 -2.69
CA TYR A 42 -0.49 5.74 -3.30
C TYR A 42 0.75 5.61 -2.44
N LEU A 43 1.87 5.34 -3.08
CA LEU A 43 3.15 5.15 -2.45
C LEU A 43 4.19 6.01 -3.19
N ILE A 44 5.36 6.14 -2.57
CA ILE A 44 6.47 6.88 -3.17
C ILE A 44 7.73 6.03 -3.08
N SER A 45 8.51 6.02 -4.15
CA SER A 45 9.78 5.33 -4.21
C SER A 45 10.75 6.10 -5.06
N HIS A 46 12.03 6.02 -4.74
CA HIS A 46 13.08 6.51 -5.62
C HIS A 46 13.16 5.56 -6.83
N LYS A 47 13.27 6.13 -8.04
CA LYS A 47 13.28 5.36 -9.29
C LYS A 47 14.47 4.41 -9.41
N GLU A 48 15.54 4.66 -8.68
CA GLU A 48 16.75 3.84 -8.73
C GLU A 48 16.78 2.70 -7.72
N THR A 49 15.62 2.34 -7.15
CA THR A 49 15.54 1.23 -6.19
C THR A 49 15.21 -0.09 -6.87
N LYS A 50 15.57 -1.18 -6.21
CA LYS A 50 15.23 -2.54 -6.66
C LYS A 50 13.71 -2.72 -6.77
N LYS A 51 12.96 -2.23 -5.77
CA LYS A 51 11.50 -2.36 -5.79
C LYS A 51 10.88 -1.62 -6.96
N TYR A 52 11.37 -0.43 -7.32
CA TYR A 52 10.84 0.32 -8.47
C TYR A 52 11.13 -0.40 -9.78
N SER A 53 12.34 -0.93 -9.93
CA SER A 53 12.71 -1.77 -11.08
C SER A 53 11.79 -2.99 -11.20
N ASN A 54 11.52 -3.66 -10.07
CA ASN A 54 10.61 -4.81 -10.03
C ASN A 54 9.19 -4.42 -10.47
N LEU A 55 8.69 -3.27 -9.99
CA LEU A 55 7.35 -2.77 -10.35
C LEU A 55 7.23 -2.51 -11.86
N MET A 56 8.26 -1.96 -12.47
CA MET A 56 8.27 -1.70 -13.90
C MET A 56 8.28 -2.98 -14.73
N GLU A 57 8.95 -4.03 -14.24
CA GLU A 57 9.00 -5.33 -14.92
C GLU A 57 7.72 -6.14 -14.71
N ASN A 58 7.19 -6.11 -13.49
CA ASN A 58 6.01 -6.90 -13.12
C ASN A 58 5.08 -6.05 -12.24
N PRO A 59 3.96 -5.57 -12.79
CA PRO A 59 3.06 -4.70 -12.04
C PRO A 59 2.20 -5.43 -10.99
N THR A 60 2.20 -6.75 -10.97
CA THR A 60 1.44 -7.52 -9.99
C THR A 60 2.12 -7.46 -8.63
N VAL A 61 1.39 -7.01 -7.62
CA VAL A 61 1.93 -6.78 -6.28
C VAL A 61 0.99 -7.27 -5.21
N SER A 62 1.53 -7.43 -4.00
CA SER A 62 0.74 -7.62 -2.78
C SER A 62 1.16 -6.59 -1.74
N LEU A 63 0.21 -6.18 -0.92
CA LEU A 63 0.46 -5.34 0.24
C LEU A 63 -0.02 -6.06 1.49
N LEU A 64 0.71 -5.93 2.57
CA LEU A 64 0.25 -6.37 3.89
C LEU A 64 0.00 -5.13 4.73
N ILE A 65 -1.24 -5.00 5.19
CA ILE A 65 -1.67 -3.93 6.10
C ILE A 65 -2.27 -4.62 7.32
N ASP A 66 -1.81 -4.27 8.52
CA ASP A 66 -2.32 -4.91 9.73
C ASP A 66 -2.63 -3.89 10.82
N THR A 67 -3.30 -4.36 11.88
CA THR A 67 -3.77 -3.52 12.98
C THR A 67 -2.83 -3.54 14.18
N ARG A 68 -1.57 -3.91 13.97
CA ARG A 68 -0.58 -4.04 15.06
C ARG A 68 -0.39 -2.75 15.85
N GLU A 69 -0.43 -1.58 15.19
CA GLU A 69 -0.30 -0.28 15.86
C GLU A 69 -1.47 0.01 16.80
N GLU A 70 -2.70 -0.35 16.40
CA GLU A 70 -3.90 -0.19 17.23
C GLU A 70 -3.92 -1.19 18.39
N GLU A 71 -3.27 -2.35 18.21
CA GLU A 71 -3.33 -3.48 19.11
C GLU A 71 -2.00 -3.68 19.86
N LYS A 72 -1.29 -2.60 20.17
CA LYS A 72 0.00 -2.64 20.87
C LYS A 72 -0.09 -3.42 22.17
N GLY A 73 0.88 -4.33 22.37
CA GLY A 73 0.94 -5.15 23.55
C GLY A 73 -0.02 -6.32 23.57
N LYS A 74 -0.87 -6.47 22.56
CA LYS A 74 -1.80 -7.58 22.46
C LYS A 74 -1.21 -8.75 21.68
N ARG A 75 -1.77 -9.93 21.89
CA ARG A 75 -1.34 -11.14 21.20
C ARG A 75 -1.79 -11.14 19.75
N ARG A 76 -1.13 -11.98 18.93
CA ARG A 76 -1.43 -12.12 17.50
C ARG A 76 -2.92 -12.37 17.23
N ILE A 77 -3.63 -13.10 18.10
CA ILE A 77 -5.06 -13.43 17.91
C ILE A 77 -5.97 -12.20 17.87
N TYR A 78 -5.52 -11.05 18.37
CA TYR A 78 -6.27 -9.79 18.35
C TYR A 78 -5.93 -8.90 17.16
N ILE A 79 -4.92 -9.27 16.41
CA ILE A 79 -4.45 -8.48 15.27
C ILE A 79 -5.14 -8.95 13.99
N LYS A 80 -5.67 -8.01 13.22
CA LYS A 80 -6.20 -8.27 11.90
C LYS A 80 -5.11 -7.99 10.88
N ALA A 81 -4.95 -8.89 9.92
CA ALA A 81 -3.95 -8.75 8.85
C ALA A 81 -4.65 -8.82 7.51
N LEU A 82 -4.52 -7.75 6.73
CA LEU A 82 -5.13 -7.63 5.42
C LEU A 82 -4.05 -7.78 4.35
N THR A 83 -4.21 -8.81 3.51
CA THR A 83 -3.41 -8.93 2.29
C THR A 83 -4.19 -8.31 1.13
N VAL A 84 -3.59 -7.35 0.48
CA VAL A 84 -4.16 -6.66 -0.67
C VAL A 84 -3.44 -7.17 -1.91
N SER A 85 -4.18 -7.67 -2.89
CA SER A 85 -3.64 -7.99 -4.21
C SER A 85 -3.99 -6.86 -5.16
N GLY A 86 -3.03 -6.38 -5.91
CA GLY A 86 -3.24 -5.23 -6.79
C GLY A 86 -2.23 -5.11 -7.90
N GLU A 87 -2.35 -4.01 -8.62
CA GLU A 87 -1.49 -3.72 -9.77
C GLU A 87 -0.89 -2.32 -9.65
N PHE A 88 0.41 -2.25 -9.89
CA PHE A 88 1.15 -1.00 -10.02
C PHE A 88 0.70 -0.22 -11.25
N GLN A 89 0.52 1.08 -11.07
CA GLN A 89 0.23 2.01 -12.17
C GLN A 89 0.98 3.31 -11.95
N THR A 90 1.55 3.85 -13.03
CA THR A 90 2.12 5.20 -12.98
C THR A 90 0.98 6.22 -13.01
N ILE A 91 1.19 7.36 -12.39
CA ILE A 91 0.24 8.47 -12.41
C ILE A 91 0.72 9.46 -13.47
N LYS A 92 -0.03 9.55 -14.57
CA LYS A 92 0.37 10.38 -15.73
C LYS A 92 -0.18 11.79 -15.69
N ASP A 93 -1.36 11.99 -15.09
CA ASP A 93 -1.98 13.31 -15.00
C ASP A 93 -1.27 14.18 -13.98
N PRO A 94 -0.61 15.30 -14.36
CA PRO A 94 0.10 16.16 -13.43
C PRO A 94 -0.80 16.76 -12.35
N GLY A 95 -2.05 17.10 -12.69
CA GLY A 95 -2.99 17.64 -11.71
C GLY A 95 -3.34 16.63 -10.63
N LYS A 96 -3.60 15.39 -11.01
CA LYS A 96 -3.85 14.31 -10.06
C LYS A 96 -2.62 14.06 -9.19
N LYS A 97 -1.43 14.03 -9.80
CA LYS A 97 -0.17 13.83 -9.08
C LYS A 97 0.05 14.91 -8.02
N ASP A 98 -0.22 16.16 -8.34
CA ASP A 98 -0.06 17.29 -7.41
C ASP A 98 -1.03 17.17 -6.22
N ILE A 99 -2.26 16.78 -6.47
CA ILE A 99 -3.27 16.58 -5.41
C ILE A 99 -2.84 15.45 -4.47
N ILE A 100 -2.39 14.33 -5.03
CA ILE A 100 -1.93 13.18 -4.25
C ILE A 100 -0.70 13.56 -3.45
N ARG A 101 0.25 14.27 -4.05
CA ARG A 101 1.45 14.75 -3.38
C ARG A 101 1.12 15.60 -2.15
N ALA A 102 0.16 16.53 -2.28
CA ALA A 102 -0.26 17.39 -1.17
C ALA A 102 -0.87 16.56 -0.04
N LYS A 103 -1.73 15.60 -0.36
CA LYS A 103 -2.34 14.70 0.62
C LYS A 103 -1.30 13.83 1.30
N PHE A 104 -0.33 13.33 0.52
CA PHE A 104 0.76 12.49 1.04
C PHE A 104 1.60 13.27 2.06
N LEU A 105 1.97 14.51 1.74
CA LEU A 105 2.74 15.37 2.63
C LEU A 105 1.97 15.71 3.91
N LYS A 106 0.66 15.89 3.81
CA LYS A 106 -0.18 16.17 4.97
C LYS A 106 -0.18 15.00 5.95
N ARG A 107 -0.26 13.78 5.45
CA ARG A 107 -0.25 12.56 6.28
C ARG A 107 1.15 12.21 6.78
N HIS A 108 2.16 12.44 5.96
CA HIS A 108 3.55 12.05 6.20
C HIS A 108 4.48 13.27 6.07
N PRO A 109 4.38 14.28 6.96
CA PRO A 109 5.19 15.50 6.83
C PRO A 109 6.69 15.26 6.94
N HIS A 110 7.10 14.18 7.62
CA HIS A 110 8.51 13.80 7.75
C HIS A 110 9.13 13.34 6.42
N LEU A 111 8.33 13.09 5.38
CA LEU A 111 8.82 12.67 4.06
C LEU A 111 8.98 13.84 3.07
N THR A 112 8.89 15.09 3.54
CA THR A 112 8.98 16.27 2.68
C THR A 112 10.25 16.29 1.84
N ASN A 113 11.40 16.04 2.45
CA ASN A 113 12.68 16.05 1.73
C ASN A 113 12.75 14.93 0.69
N PHE A 114 12.22 13.76 1.03
CA PHE A 114 12.16 12.63 0.09
C PHE A 114 11.28 12.96 -1.11
N LEU A 115 10.11 13.56 -0.87
CA LEU A 115 9.18 13.94 -1.94
C LEU A 115 9.73 15.03 -2.85
N ASN A 116 10.63 15.87 -2.35
CA ASN A 116 11.28 16.92 -3.13
C ASN A 116 12.49 16.43 -3.93
N ASP A 117 12.94 15.20 -3.70
CA ASP A 117 14.02 14.60 -4.47
C ASP A 117 13.54 14.38 -5.92
N PRO A 118 14.31 14.85 -6.93
CA PRO A 118 13.92 14.67 -8.33
C PRO A 118 13.77 13.21 -8.78
N GLY A 119 14.45 12.29 -8.10
CA GLY A 119 14.35 10.85 -8.38
C GLY A 119 13.18 10.16 -7.73
N ALA A 120 12.44 10.85 -6.84
CA ALA A 120 11.29 10.27 -6.17
C ALA A 120 10.06 10.28 -7.07
N GLU A 121 9.32 9.17 -7.08
CA GLU A 121 8.13 9.02 -7.90
C GLU A 121 6.98 8.52 -7.06
N ILE A 122 5.83 9.22 -7.14
CA ILE A 122 4.56 8.77 -6.56
C ILE A 122 3.90 7.85 -7.58
N PHE A 123 3.43 6.72 -7.10
CA PHE A 123 2.73 5.76 -7.95
C PHE A 123 1.48 5.23 -7.25
N SER A 124 0.64 4.56 -8.01
CA SER A 124 -0.63 4.00 -7.55
C SER A 124 -0.57 2.49 -7.57
N ILE A 125 -1.22 1.87 -6.59
CA ILE A 125 -1.57 0.45 -6.62
C ILE A 125 -3.09 0.38 -6.69
N ARG A 126 -3.60 -0.18 -7.77
CA ARG A 126 -5.04 -0.43 -7.92
C ARG A 126 -5.37 -1.76 -7.26
N ILE A 127 -6.27 -1.72 -6.27
CA ILE A 127 -6.63 -2.89 -5.50
C ILE A 127 -7.58 -3.78 -6.31
N LYS A 128 -7.28 -5.07 -6.36
CA LYS A 128 -8.09 -6.08 -7.06
C LYS A 128 -8.84 -6.97 -6.11
N SER A 129 -8.22 -7.37 -5.02
CA SER A 129 -8.83 -8.28 -4.04
C SER A 129 -8.20 -8.14 -2.68
N PHE A 130 -8.92 -8.66 -1.69
CA PHE A 130 -8.49 -8.67 -0.29
C PHE A 130 -8.59 -10.06 0.30
N GLN A 131 -7.66 -10.35 1.20
CA GLN A 131 -7.77 -11.46 2.14
C GLN A 131 -7.56 -10.92 3.54
N LEU A 132 -8.56 -11.07 4.40
CA LEU A 132 -8.48 -10.65 5.80
C LEU A 132 -8.30 -11.87 6.69
N LEU A 133 -7.23 -11.87 7.49
CA LEU A 133 -7.06 -12.79 8.60
C LEU A 133 -7.47 -12.05 9.88
N ASP A 134 -8.58 -12.49 10.48
CA ASP A 134 -9.05 -11.96 11.76
C ASP A 134 -8.57 -12.91 12.85
N GLY A 135 -7.46 -12.55 13.49
CA GLY A 135 -6.74 -13.47 14.37
C GLY A 135 -5.88 -14.44 13.55
N VAL A 136 -5.78 -15.69 14.01
CA VAL A 136 -4.85 -16.65 13.40
C VAL A 136 -5.51 -17.69 12.49
N LYS A 137 -6.83 -17.81 12.49
CA LYS A 137 -7.49 -18.85 11.69
C LYS A 137 -8.70 -18.42 10.87
N ASP A 138 -9.33 -17.29 11.20
CA ASP A 138 -10.52 -16.84 10.46
C ASP A 138 -10.09 -16.02 9.24
N ALA A 139 -10.37 -16.53 8.04
CA ALA A 139 -9.99 -15.90 6.78
C ALA A 139 -11.20 -15.54 5.95
N PHE A 140 -11.18 -14.34 5.37
CA PHE A 140 -12.25 -13.82 4.53
C PHE A 140 -11.66 -13.26 3.23
N PHE A 141 -12.35 -13.46 2.11
CA PHE A 141 -11.89 -13.04 0.78
C PHE A 141 -12.94 -12.19 0.11
N GLU A 142 -12.53 -11.11 -0.52
CA GLU A 142 -13.39 -10.24 -1.31
C GLU A 142 -12.63 -9.75 -2.54
N THR A 143 -13.36 -9.59 -3.65
CA THR A 143 -12.81 -8.98 -4.87
C THR A 143 -13.42 -7.61 -5.11
N ILE A 144 -12.70 -6.77 -5.82
CA ILE A 144 -13.19 -5.46 -6.26
C ILE A 144 -13.37 -5.52 -7.78
N ASP A 145 -14.58 -5.25 -8.23
CA ASP A 145 -14.91 -5.24 -9.66
C ASP A 145 -14.65 -3.87 -10.29
#